data_566c1b91724d25da4958585c7c3550c2
#
_entry.id   566c1b91724d25da4958585c7c3550c2
#
_cell.length_a   1.000
_cell.length_b   1.000
_cell.length_c   1.000
_cell.angle_alpha   90.00
_cell.angle_beta   90.00
_cell.angle_gamma   90.00
#
_symmetry.space_group_name_H-M   'P 1'
#
loop_
_entity.id
_entity.type
_entity.pdbx_description
1 polymer ?
#
loop_
_entity_poly.entity_id
_entity_poly.type
_entity_poly.pdbx_seq_one_letter_code
_entity_poly.pdbx_strand_id
1 'polypeptide(L)'
;MRLVSHLARMPMRLFSAFALVSLSSSSLGAPGIGTRIGRADPEIHNIKYDGRFAFARLTYTTGPGGYYYRGLPAWAHGYNLAEENLMRIMREVTILKPHVEEGNAFAFDDPELLKYPVAYMTEAGFWTMTDHEAEALRAYLLKGGFIIFDDFRDDFRSPGWANFEMQMHRVLPDARFVDLDPSHPIFHSFFDIDSFDQLPQYYDRGRPIFRGIFENNDPKQRLLAIINFNTDVSNFWEFSATGFVPVEESNEGYKLGVNYLMYGLTH
;
A
#
# COMPACT_ATOMS: atom_id res chain seq x y z
N MET A 1 -54.01 -25.76 -7.56
CA MET A 1 -53.74 -25.77 -6.09
C MET A 1 -52.63 -24.77 -5.82
N ARG A 2 -52.98 -23.63 -5.22
CA ARG A 2 -52.06 -22.51 -4.96
C ARG A 2 -51.29 -22.79 -3.66
N LEU A 3 -49.99 -22.53 -3.64
CA LEU A 3 -49.28 -22.20 -2.40
C LEU A 3 -48.28 -21.08 -2.69
N VAL A 4 -48.62 -19.93 -2.12
CA VAL A 4 -47.85 -18.70 -2.09
C VAL A 4 -46.96 -18.79 -0.82
N SER A 5 -45.64 -18.65 -0.95
CA SER A 5 -44.78 -18.44 0.19
C SER A 5 -44.13 -17.05 0.12
N HIS A 6 -44.59 -16.21 1.06
CA HIS A 6 -44.00 -14.91 1.39
C HIS A 6 -42.64 -15.08 2.00
N LEU A 7 -41.63 -14.47 1.43
CA LEU A 7 -40.39 -14.16 2.12
C LEU A 7 -40.33 -12.67 2.43
N ALA A 8 -40.39 -12.41 3.72
CA ALA A 8 -40.39 -11.07 4.30
C ALA A 8 -39.01 -10.39 4.10
N ARG A 9 -39.05 -9.19 3.56
CA ARG A 9 -37.90 -8.27 3.54
C ARG A 9 -37.74 -7.65 4.92
N MET A 10 -36.61 -7.87 5.58
CA MET A 10 -36.21 -7.12 6.77
C MET A 10 -35.50 -5.82 6.34
N PRO A 11 -35.88 -4.68 6.87
CA PRO A 11 -35.15 -3.43 6.64
C PRO A 11 -33.95 -3.34 7.60
N MET A 12 -32.80 -3.08 7.03
CA MET A 12 -31.56 -2.75 7.74
C MET A 12 -31.73 -1.37 8.41
N ARG A 13 -31.79 -1.34 9.72
CA ARG A 13 -31.81 -0.09 10.50
C ARG A 13 -30.38 0.42 10.69
N LEU A 14 -30.10 1.58 10.12
CA LEU A 14 -28.96 2.41 10.47
C LEU A 14 -29.11 2.91 11.91
N PHE A 15 -28.16 2.61 12.77
CA PHE A 15 -27.99 3.28 14.05
C PHE A 15 -27.06 4.47 13.87
N SER A 16 -27.63 5.66 13.75
CA SER A 16 -26.93 6.92 13.97
C SER A 16 -27.14 7.33 15.42
N ALA A 17 -26.11 7.22 16.23
CA ALA A 17 -26.12 7.80 17.57
C ALA A 17 -25.47 9.18 17.52
N PHE A 18 -26.31 10.23 17.45
CA PHE A 18 -25.90 11.62 17.76
C PHE A 18 -25.98 11.82 19.27
N ALA A 19 -24.82 12.01 19.89
CA ALA A 19 -24.77 12.53 21.26
C ALA A 19 -24.66 14.05 21.19
N LEU A 20 -25.73 14.74 21.58
CA LEU A 20 -25.70 16.18 21.89
C LEU A 20 -24.99 16.36 23.25
N VAL A 21 -23.88 17.07 23.26
CA VAL A 21 -23.28 17.61 24.47
C VAL A 21 -23.54 19.12 24.48
N SER A 22 -24.31 19.55 25.48
CA SER A 22 -24.61 20.95 25.77
C SER A 22 -23.37 21.67 26.28
N LEU A 23 -23.02 22.78 25.63
CA LEU A 23 -21.98 23.74 26.09
C LEU A 23 -22.54 24.61 27.19
N SER A 24 -21.90 24.56 28.34
CA SER A 24 -21.96 25.66 29.34
C SER A 24 -20.63 26.43 29.28
N SER A 25 -20.74 27.71 28.93
CA SER A 25 -19.63 28.64 28.85
C SER A 25 -19.26 29.14 30.25
N SER A 26 -17.99 28.96 30.62
CA SER A 26 -17.33 29.79 31.63
C SER A 26 -15.91 30.14 31.17
N SER A 27 -15.72 31.41 30.93
CA SER A 27 -14.46 32.04 30.56
C SER A 27 -13.54 32.17 31.79
N LEU A 28 -12.30 31.69 31.68
CA LEU A 28 -11.14 32.24 32.41
C LEU A 28 -9.85 31.92 31.63
N GLY A 29 -9.00 32.91 31.53
CA GLY A 29 -7.91 33.12 30.61
C GLY A 29 -6.72 32.18 30.68
N ALA A 30 -5.96 32.26 29.62
CA ALA A 30 -4.79 31.54 29.12
C ALA A 30 -3.60 31.39 30.09
N PRO A 31 -2.61 30.47 29.81
CA PRO A 31 -1.81 30.51 28.59
C PRO A 31 -1.74 29.16 27.84
N GLY A 32 -1.56 29.29 26.54
CA GLY A 32 -1.51 28.16 25.63
C GLY A 32 -0.37 27.18 25.89
N ILE A 33 -0.74 26.00 26.29
CA ILE A 33 0.05 24.81 26.02
C ILE A 33 -0.81 24.00 25.02
N GLY A 34 -0.52 24.19 23.75
CA GLY A 34 -1.01 23.30 22.74
C GLY A 34 -0.48 21.91 23.05
N THR A 35 -1.28 21.11 23.74
CA THR A 35 -1.08 19.66 23.80
C THR A 35 -1.21 19.18 22.37
N ARG A 36 -0.07 19.04 21.66
CA ARG A 36 0.02 18.11 20.55
C ARG A 36 -0.42 16.77 21.14
N ILE A 37 -1.62 16.34 20.80
CA ILE A 37 -1.98 14.94 20.97
C ILE A 37 -0.91 14.18 20.19
N GLY A 38 0.03 13.57 20.91
CA GLY A 38 1.13 12.86 20.32
C GLY A 38 0.53 11.75 19.46
N ARG A 39 0.64 11.89 18.14
CA ARG A 39 0.42 10.82 17.21
C ARG A 39 1.54 9.84 17.50
N ALA A 40 1.22 8.69 18.07
CA ALA A 40 2.20 7.65 18.29
C ALA A 40 2.44 6.97 16.93
N ASP A 41 3.66 7.06 16.42
CA ASP A 41 4.07 6.16 15.36
C ASP A 41 4.05 4.73 15.90
N PRO A 42 3.74 3.73 15.08
CA PRO A 42 3.81 2.34 15.50
C PRO A 42 5.24 2.02 15.97
N GLU A 43 5.35 1.18 17.00
CA GLU A 43 6.66 0.70 17.45
C GLU A 43 7.27 -0.16 16.34
N ILE A 44 8.37 0.29 15.76
CA ILE A 44 9.06 -0.38 14.67
C ILE A 44 10.26 -1.12 15.24
N HIS A 45 10.28 -2.42 15.04
CA HIS A 45 11.41 -3.29 15.40
C HIS A 45 12.06 -3.85 14.13
N ASN A 46 12.94 -3.06 13.51
CA ASN A 46 13.67 -3.53 12.34
C ASN A 46 14.63 -4.65 12.73
N ILE A 47 14.58 -5.74 11.98
CA ILE A 47 15.52 -6.85 12.13
C ILE A 47 16.83 -6.53 11.42
N LYS A 48 17.91 -7.06 11.97
CA LYS A 48 19.22 -6.93 11.34
C LYS A 48 19.26 -7.77 10.06
N TYR A 49 19.80 -7.19 8.99
CA TYR A 49 20.01 -7.92 7.73
C TYR A 49 20.93 -9.13 7.94
N ASP A 50 20.44 -10.31 7.58
CA ASP A 50 21.14 -11.59 7.71
C ASP A 50 21.28 -12.37 6.38
N GLY A 51 20.94 -11.72 5.26
CA GLY A 51 20.99 -12.30 3.92
C GLY A 51 19.72 -13.03 3.49
N ARG A 52 18.75 -13.21 4.40
CA ARG A 52 17.41 -13.71 4.05
C ARG A 52 16.53 -12.57 3.57
N PHE A 53 15.54 -12.90 2.77
CA PHE A 53 14.53 -11.92 2.40
C PHE A 53 13.73 -11.51 3.63
N ALA A 54 13.58 -10.22 3.82
CA ALA A 54 12.65 -9.62 4.76
C ALA A 54 11.85 -8.53 4.04
N PHE A 55 10.59 -8.41 4.37
CA PHE A 55 9.75 -7.35 3.79
C PHE A 55 10.25 -5.98 4.25
N ALA A 56 10.33 -5.04 3.34
CA ALA A 56 10.75 -3.67 3.61
C ALA A 56 9.63 -2.69 3.23
N ARG A 57 8.95 -2.15 4.25
CA ARG A 57 7.94 -1.10 4.09
C ARG A 57 8.61 0.27 4.12
N LEU A 58 8.12 1.20 3.31
CA LEU A 58 8.56 2.58 3.32
C LEU A 58 7.67 3.42 4.25
N THR A 59 8.29 4.17 5.13
CA THR A 59 7.64 5.17 5.98
C THR A 59 7.77 6.55 5.34
N TYR A 60 6.79 7.41 5.55
CA TYR A 60 6.78 8.76 4.99
C TYR A 60 5.98 9.73 5.85
N THR A 61 6.19 11.02 5.65
CA THR A 61 5.36 12.06 6.24
C THR A 61 4.05 12.16 5.48
N THR A 62 2.92 11.95 6.20
CA THR A 62 1.58 12.10 5.64
C THR A 62 1.31 13.56 5.29
N GLY A 63 1.02 13.84 4.03
CA GLY A 63 0.73 15.16 3.51
C GLY A 63 -0.68 15.67 3.87
N PRO A 64 -1.00 16.91 3.46
CA PRO A 64 -2.34 17.47 3.63
C PRO A 64 -3.42 16.60 2.98
N GLY A 65 -4.52 16.39 3.68
CA GLY A 65 -5.61 15.53 3.22
C GLY A 65 -5.46 14.04 3.55
N GLY A 66 -4.27 13.62 3.92
CA GLY A 66 -4.02 12.27 4.38
C GLY A 66 -4.69 11.98 5.72
N TYR A 67 -4.98 10.72 5.97
CA TYR A 67 -5.67 10.29 7.17
C TYR A 67 -4.75 9.55 8.14
N TYR A 68 -5.27 9.40 9.35
CA TYR A 68 -4.64 8.61 10.41
C TYR A 68 -5.66 7.59 10.90
N TYR A 69 -5.44 6.33 10.54
CA TYR A 69 -6.32 5.26 11.00
C TYR A 69 -5.97 4.87 12.43
N ARG A 70 -6.93 5.00 13.35
CA ARG A 70 -6.73 4.75 14.79
C ARG A 70 -5.51 5.49 15.40
N GLY A 71 -5.18 6.66 14.87
CA GLY A 71 -4.03 7.45 15.30
C GLY A 71 -2.70 7.09 14.64
N LEU A 72 -2.64 6.04 13.84
CA LEU A 72 -1.46 5.65 13.08
C LEU A 72 -1.37 6.41 11.75
N PRO A 73 -0.16 6.74 11.27
CA PRO A 73 0.02 7.37 9.97
C PRO A 73 -0.40 6.47 8.82
N ALA A 74 -0.71 7.05 7.66
CA ALA A 74 -1.23 6.31 6.50
C ALA A 74 -0.30 5.17 6.07
N TRP A 75 1.04 5.36 6.10
CA TRP A 75 1.99 4.31 5.75
C TRP A 75 1.90 3.05 6.63
N ALA A 76 1.30 3.14 7.82
CA ALA A 76 1.15 2.03 8.75
C ALA A 76 -0.17 1.24 8.54
N HIS A 77 -0.93 1.54 7.49
CA HIS A 77 -2.14 0.80 7.17
C HIS A 77 -1.82 -0.68 6.91
N GLY A 78 -2.52 -1.58 7.59
CA GLY A 78 -2.28 -3.03 7.51
C GLY A 78 -0.94 -3.54 8.07
N TYR A 79 -0.09 -2.65 8.62
CA TYR A 79 1.21 -3.03 9.19
C TYR A 79 1.01 -3.82 10.50
N ASN A 80 1.64 -4.96 10.67
CA ASN A 80 2.48 -5.77 9.76
C ASN A 80 1.73 -7.04 9.27
N LEU A 81 0.41 -7.12 9.50
CA LEU A 81 -0.38 -8.32 9.23
C LEU A 81 -0.40 -8.69 7.73
N ALA A 82 -0.49 -7.69 6.85
CA ALA A 82 -0.50 -7.93 5.42
C ALA A 82 0.82 -8.57 4.96
N GLU A 83 1.95 -8.04 5.42
CA GLU A 83 3.29 -8.56 5.11
C GLU A 83 3.49 -9.96 5.66
N GLU A 84 3.10 -10.19 6.90
CA GLU A 84 3.23 -11.51 7.56
C GLU A 84 2.48 -12.59 6.76
N ASN A 85 1.25 -12.29 6.34
CA ASN A 85 0.46 -13.23 5.54
C ASN A 85 1.09 -13.48 4.16
N LEU A 86 1.58 -12.43 3.47
CA LEU A 86 2.27 -12.59 2.21
C LEU A 86 3.57 -13.40 2.37
N MET A 87 4.34 -13.15 3.44
CA MET A 87 5.58 -13.88 3.69
C MET A 87 5.33 -15.35 4.03
N ARG A 88 4.23 -15.68 4.69
CA ARG A 88 3.81 -17.08 4.88
C ARG A 88 3.57 -17.77 3.53
N ILE A 89 2.85 -17.13 2.62
CA ILE A 89 2.64 -17.67 1.27
C ILE A 89 3.97 -17.81 0.53
N MET A 90 4.81 -16.77 0.53
CA MET A 90 6.14 -16.83 -0.11
C MET A 90 6.97 -18.02 0.38
N ARG A 91 6.97 -18.30 1.68
CA ARG A 91 7.69 -19.43 2.27
C ARG A 91 7.16 -20.79 1.78
N GLU A 92 5.84 -20.91 1.58
CA GLU A 92 5.22 -22.17 1.17
C GLU A 92 5.34 -22.43 -0.35
N VAL A 93 5.31 -21.37 -1.18
CA VAL A 93 5.28 -21.55 -2.65
C VAL A 93 6.65 -21.39 -3.30
N THR A 94 7.66 -20.90 -2.61
CA THR A 94 9.02 -20.68 -3.14
C THR A 94 10.08 -21.43 -2.32
N ILE A 95 11.30 -21.46 -2.83
CA ILE A 95 12.48 -21.96 -2.07
C ILE A 95 13.09 -20.89 -1.16
N LEU A 96 12.57 -19.67 -1.20
CA LEU A 96 13.01 -18.60 -0.32
C LEU A 96 12.62 -18.95 1.13
N LYS A 97 13.48 -18.53 2.07
CA LYS A 97 13.22 -18.66 3.51
C LYS A 97 13.08 -17.26 4.10
N PRO A 98 12.00 -16.53 3.76
CA PRO A 98 11.83 -15.16 4.21
C PRO A 98 11.65 -15.11 5.74
N HIS A 99 11.91 -13.95 6.31
CA HIS A 99 11.38 -13.60 7.61
C HIS A 99 9.86 -13.47 7.50
N VAL A 100 9.10 -14.14 8.37
CA VAL A 100 7.65 -14.21 8.26
C VAL A 100 6.97 -13.27 9.24
N GLU A 101 7.33 -13.32 10.50
CA GLU A 101 6.68 -12.56 11.58
C GLU A 101 7.35 -11.19 11.80
N GLU A 102 8.51 -10.99 11.15
CA GLU A 102 9.34 -9.80 11.29
C GLU A 102 9.48 -9.13 9.92
N GLY A 103 9.18 -7.86 9.89
CA GLY A 103 9.37 -6.98 8.73
C GLY A 103 10.19 -5.77 9.13
N ASN A 104 10.55 -4.97 8.13
CA ASN A 104 11.25 -3.72 8.35
C ASN A 104 10.41 -2.55 7.86
N ALA A 105 10.56 -1.40 8.51
CA ALA A 105 10.01 -0.14 8.04
C ALA A 105 11.13 0.90 8.03
N PHE A 106 11.38 1.51 6.88
CA PHE A 106 12.49 2.43 6.64
C PHE A 106 11.98 3.77 6.09
N ALA A 107 12.58 4.86 6.54
CA ALA A 107 12.49 6.13 5.83
C ALA A 107 13.24 6.03 4.49
N PHE A 108 12.92 6.91 3.54
CA PHE A 108 13.54 6.89 2.21
C PHE A 108 15.04 7.09 2.23
N ASP A 109 15.56 7.80 3.23
CA ASP A 109 16.97 8.14 3.41
C ASP A 109 17.70 7.25 4.42
N ASP A 110 17.03 6.20 4.93
CA ASP A 110 17.66 5.22 5.77
C ASP A 110 18.68 4.41 4.96
N PRO A 111 19.99 4.43 5.29
CA PRO A 111 21.00 3.71 4.54
C PRO A 111 20.83 2.18 4.57
N GLU A 112 20.14 1.64 5.57
CA GLU A 112 19.84 0.22 5.65
C GLU A 112 18.89 -0.23 4.52
N LEU A 113 18.02 0.64 4.02
CA LEU A 113 17.11 0.35 2.90
C LEU A 113 17.86 -0.18 1.67
N LEU A 114 19.09 0.29 1.42
CA LEU A 114 19.91 -0.15 0.29
C LEU A 114 20.28 -1.64 0.30
N LYS A 115 20.05 -2.34 1.41
CA LYS A 115 20.28 -3.79 1.53
C LYS A 115 19.06 -4.61 1.07
N TYR A 116 17.93 -3.97 0.83
CA TYR A 116 16.67 -4.61 0.49
C TYR A 116 16.30 -4.27 -0.95
N PRO A 117 16.31 -5.25 -1.87
CA PRO A 117 16.11 -5.00 -3.30
C PRO A 117 14.67 -4.61 -3.63
N VAL A 118 13.71 -5.00 -2.79
CA VAL A 118 12.29 -4.69 -2.99
C VAL A 118 11.75 -3.95 -1.78
N ALA A 119 11.09 -2.82 -2.03
CA ALA A 119 10.39 -2.05 -1.02
C ALA A 119 8.91 -1.88 -1.39
N TYR A 120 8.08 -1.68 -0.36
CA TYR A 120 6.64 -1.54 -0.48
C TYR A 120 6.16 -0.25 0.19
N MET A 121 5.23 0.43 -0.44
CA MET A 121 4.63 1.65 0.07
C MET A 121 3.12 1.64 -0.13
N THR A 122 2.37 1.63 0.96
CA THR A 122 0.91 1.76 0.95
C THR A 122 0.48 3.22 1.05
N GLU A 123 -0.76 3.53 0.64
CA GLU A 123 -1.37 4.86 0.70
C GLU A 123 -0.51 5.94 0.02
N ALA A 124 0.09 5.56 -1.12
CA ALA A 124 1.04 6.39 -1.84
C ALA A 124 0.46 7.73 -2.34
N GLY A 125 -0.86 7.89 -2.34
CA GLY A 125 -1.53 9.15 -2.69
C GLY A 125 -1.36 10.28 -1.66
N PHE A 126 -0.90 9.97 -0.43
CA PHE A 126 -0.80 10.92 0.67
C PHE A 126 0.63 11.24 1.12
N TRP A 127 1.61 10.72 0.43
CA TRP A 127 2.99 10.88 0.83
C TRP A 127 3.54 12.30 0.59
N THR A 128 4.47 12.68 1.43
CA THR A 128 5.36 13.82 1.19
C THR A 128 6.76 13.46 1.66
N MET A 129 7.75 14.17 1.16
CA MET A 129 9.15 13.96 1.49
C MET A 129 9.95 15.25 1.41
N THR A 130 11.10 15.27 2.05
CA THR A 130 12.13 16.31 1.91
C THR A 130 12.90 16.13 0.59
N ASP A 131 13.71 17.12 0.20
CA ASP A 131 14.55 16.99 -0.99
C ASP A 131 15.64 15.93 -0.79
N HIS A 132 16.17 15.80 0.43
CA HIS A 132 17.14 14.76 0.78
C HIS A 132 16.55 13.35 0.64
N GLU A 133 15.33 13.14 1.11
CA GLU A 133 14.61 11.86 0.93
C GLU A 133 14.35 11.58 -0.55
N ALA A 134 14.02 12.60 -1.36
CA ALA A 134 13.83 12.43 -2.79
C ALA A 134 15.11 12.00 -3.52
N GLU A 135 16.26 12.58 -3.15
CA GLU A 135 17.57 12.18 -3.66
C GLU A 135 17.94 10.75 -3.25
N ALA A 136 17.68 10.38 -2.01
CA ALA A 136 17.96 9.04 -1.49
C ALA A 136 17.09 7.99 -2.19
N LEU A 137 15.79 8.25 -2.36
CA LEU A 137 14.87 7.36 -3.06
C LEU A 137 15.25 7.21 -4.54
N ARG A 138 15.67 8.30 -5.21
CA ARG A 138 16.26 8.23 -6.56
C ARG A 138 17.46 7.30 -6.59
N ALA A 139 18.37 7.46 -5.64
CA ALA A 139 19.57 6.63 -5.57
C ALA A 139 19.20 5.15 -5.35
N TYR A 140 18.21 4.85 -4.51
CA TYR A 140 17.71 3.50 -4.31
C TYR A 140 17.23 2.88 -5.62
N LEU A 141 16.34 3.55 -6.34
CA LEU A 141 15.78 3.09 -7.61
C LEU A 141 16.87 2.86 -8.67
N LEU A 142 17.78 3.83 -8.84
CA LEU A 142 18.81 3.77 -9.88
C LEU A 142 19.94 2.77 -9.56
N LYS A 143 20.09 2.35 -8.30
CA LYS A 143 21.07 1.34 -7.87
C LYS A 143 20.56 -0.09 -7.87
N GLY A 144 19.34 -0.33 -8.33
CA GLY A 144 18.77 -1.67 -8.45
C GLY A 144 17.55 -1.91 -7.57
N GLY A 145 17.11 -0.93 -6.77
CA GLY A 145 15.89 -1.05 -5.98
C GLY A 145 14.64 -1.11 -6.86
N PHE A 146 13.65 -1.85 -6.40
CA PHE A 146 12.32 -1.95 -6.98
C PHE A 146 11.27 -1.56 -5.95
N ILE A 147 10.29 -0.74 -6.32
CA ILE A 147 9.25 -0.29 -5.40
C ILE A 147 7.86 -0.72 -5.89
N ILE A 148 7.06 -1.22 -4.95
CA ILE A 148 5.63 -1.47 -5.12
C ILE A 148 4.89 -0.32 -4.44
N PHE A 149 4.22 0.54 -5.22
CA PHE A 149 3.30 1.56 -4.71
C PHE A 149 1.89 1.01 -4.77
N ASP A 150 1.16 1.10 -3.65
CA ASP A 150 -0.13 0.45 -3.50
C ASP A 150 -1.14 1.32 -2.76
N ASP A 151 -2.41 0.94 -2.80
CA ASP A 151 -3.50 1.46 -1.99
C ASP A 151 -3.70 2.97 -2.10
N PHE A 152 -3.90 3.47 -3.30
CA PHE A 152 -4.31 4.86 -3.49
C PHE A 152 -5.19 5.06 -4.73
N ARG A 153 -5.96 6.13 -4.69
CA ARG A 153 -6.95 6.48 -5.70
C ARG A 153 -7.20 7.98 -5.71
N ASP A 154 -7.93 8.42 -6.70
CA ASP A 154 -8.57 9.73 -6.65
C ASP A 154 -9.95 9.62 -6.01
N ASP A 155 -10.22 10.47 -5.05
CA ASP A 155 -11.57 10.68 -4.54
C ASP A 155 -11.89 12.19 -4.53
N PHE A 156 -13.14 12.54 -4.18
CA PHE A 156 -13.59 13.94 -4.16
C PHE A 156 -12.88 14.80 -3.09
N ARG A 157 -12.15 14.20 -2.16
CA ARG A 157 -11.42 14.87 -1.08
C ARG A 157 -9.93 14.95 -1.34
N SER A 158 -9.41 14.04 -2.15
CA SER A 158 -7.98 13.92 -2.36
C SER A 158 -7.67 13.45 -3.79
N PRO A 159 -6.98 14.29 -4.58
CA PRO A 159 -6.43 13.86 -5.86
C PRO A 159 -5.14 13.06 -5.61
N GLY A 160 -5.29 11.78 -5.22
CA GLY A 160 -4.18 10.91 -4.86
C GLY A 160 -3.16 10.77 -5.97
N TRP A 161 -3.63 10.64 -7.22
CA TRP A 161 -2.73 10.57 -8.39
C TRP A 161 -1.90 11.84 -8.56
N ALA A 162 -2.51 13.02 -8.49
CA ALA A 162 -1.79 14.27 -8.70
C ALA A 162 -0.70 14.50 -7.64
N ASN A 163 -0.97 14.14 -6.36
CA ASN A 163 0.07 14.18 -5.33
C ASN A 163 1.17 13.15 -5.61
N PHE A 164 0.80 11.92 -5.95
CA PHE A 164 1.76 10.85 -6.26
C PHE A 164 2.69 11.28 -7.40
N GLU A 165 2.14 11.73 -8.52
CA GLU A 165 2.88 12.20 -9.69
C GLU A 165 3.81 13.37 -9.36
N MET A 166 3.32 14.36 -8.63
CA MET A 166 4.13 15.51 -8.20
C MET A 166 5.33 15.07 -7.35
N GLN A 167 5.15 14.16 -6.41
CA GLN A 167 6.25 13.67 -5.57
C GLN A 167 7.21 12.80 -6.39
N MET A 168 6.70 11.92 -7.26
CA MET A 168 7.56 11.10 -8.13
C MET A 168 8.40 11.93 -9.09
N HIS A 169 7.91 13.05 -9.59
CA HIS A 169 8.73 13.97 -10.41
C HIS A 169 9.82 14.69 -9.61
N ARG A 170 9.74 14.76 -8.27
CA ARG A 170 10.88 15.17 -7.44
C ARG A 170 11.95 14.07 -7.34
N VAL A 171 11.51 12.80 -7.33
CA VAL A 171 12.42 11.64 -7.34
C VAL A 171 13.03 11.45 -8.73
N LEU A 172 12.21 11.38 -9.76
CA LEU A 172 12.60 11.14 -11.17
C LEU A 172 11.92 12.21 -12.04
N PRO A 173 12.59 13.36 -12.32
CA PRO A 173 11.98 14.51 -12.95
C PRO A 173 11.32 14.24 -14.30
N ASP A 174 11.88 13.32 -15.09
CA ASP A 174 11.39 12.96 -16.42
C ASP A 174 10.57 11.66 -16.44
N ALA A 175 10.18 11.13 -15.27
CA ALA A 175 9.47 9.85 -15.19
C ALA A 175 8.18 9.86 -16.03
N ARG A 176 7.98 8.78 -16.78
CA ARG A 176 6.74 8.47 -17.49
C ARG A 176 6.05 7.29 -16.84
N PHE A 177 4.75 7.42 -16.68
CA PHE A 177 3.90 6.38 -16.10
C PHE A 177 3.24 5.63 -17.25
N VAL A 178 3.62 4.36 -17.44
CA VAL A 178 3.15 3.54 -18.55
C VAL A 178 2.10 2.57 -18.03
N ASP A 179 0.89 2.60 -18.59
CA ASP A 179 -0.14 1.62 -18.26
C ASP A 179 0.33 0.22 -18.70
N LEU A 180 0.25 -0.74 -17.79
CA LEU A 180 0.61 -2.13 -18.02
C LEU A 180 -0.66 -2.96 -18.22
N ASP A 181 -0.65 -3.79 -19.24
CA ASP A 181 -1.67 -4.81 -19.46
C ASP A 181 -1.22 -6.18 -18.93
N PRO A 182 -2.12 -7.17 -18.82
CA PRO A 182 -1.77 -8.49 -18.28
C PRO A 182 -0.63 -9.20 -18.99
N SER A 183 -0.27 -8.85 -20.24
CA SER A 183 0.83 -9.50 -20.98
C SER A 183 2.22 -9.08 -20.48
N HIS A 184 2.32 -8.05 -19.62
CA HIS A 184 3.61 -7.60 -19.12
C HIS A 184 4.29 -8.68 -18.24
N PRO A 185 5.60 -8.93 -18.40
CA PRO A 185 6.32 -10.01 -17.70
C PRO A 185 6.18 -10.03 -16.17
N ILE A 186 5.95 -8.87 -15.52
CA ILE A 186 5.74 -8.82 -14.07
C ILE A 186 4.53 -9.64 -13.61
N PHE A 187 3.50 -9.80 -14.46
CA PHE A 187 2.31 -10.57 -14.14
C PHE A 187 2.50 -12.08 -14.40
N HIS A 188 3.68 -12.50 -14.90
CA HIS A 188 4.06 -13.87 -15.20
C HIS A 188 5.39 -14.29 -14.56
N SER A 189 5.86 -13.51 -13.57
CA SER A 189 7.17 -13.76 -12.98
C SER A 189 7.24 -15.02 -12.11
N PHE A 190 6.10 -15.53 -11.66
CA PHE A 190 5.97 -16.76 -10.90
C PHE A 190 4.63 -17.45 -11.18
N PHE A 191 3.53 -16.74 -11.06
CA PHE A 191 2.19 -17.18 -11.41
C PHE A 191 1.73 -16.47 -12.69
N ASP A 192 0.92 -17.15 -13.52
CA ASP A 192 0.27 -16.52 -14.66
C ASP A 192 -0.98 -15.77 -14.23
N ILE A 193 -1.04 -14.47 -14.56
CA ILE A 193 -2.19 -13.59 -14.35
C ILE A 193 -2.56 -13.01 -15.71
N ASP A 194 -3.55 -13.64 -16.34
CA ASP A 194 -3.99 -13.31 -17.71
C ASP A 194 -5.07 -12.20 -17.73
N SER A 195 -5.66 -11.86 -16.59
CA SER A 195 -6.72 -10.85 -16.47
C SER A 195 -6.71 -10.20 -15.09
N PHE A 196 -7.11 -8.93 -15.04
CA PHE A 196 -7.33 -8.19 -13.78
C PHE A 196 -8.80 -8.21 -13.32
N ASP A 197 -9.67 -8.93 -14.01
CA ASP A 197 -11.11 -8.94 -13.73
C ASP A 197 -11.46 -9.52 -12.35
N GLN A 198 -10.54 -10.29 -11.77
CA GLN A 198 -10.71 -10.90 -10.43
C GLN A 198 -10.15 -10.04 -9.28
N LEU A 199 -9.70 -8.84 -9.57
CA LEU A 199 -9.21 -7.88 -8.59
C LEU A 199 -10.21 -6.72 -8.46
N PRO A 200 -11.34 -6.91 -7.80
CA PRO A 200 -12.34 -5.88 -7.67
C PRO A 200 -11.85 -4.75 -6.76
N GLN A 201 -12.37 -3.56 -6.99
CA GLN A 201 -12.16 -2.41 -6.11
C GLN A 201 -13.21 -2.38 -5.02
N TYR A 202 -12.80 -2.51 -3.75
CA TYR A 202 -13.71 -2.52 -2.61
C TYR A 202 -14.22 -1.13 -2.21
N TYR A 203 -13.38 -0.12 -2.37
CA TYR A 203 -13.61 1.18 -1.77
C TYR A 203 -14.14 2.21 -2.75
N ASP A 204 -13.99 1.97 -4.06
CA ASP A 204 -14.34 2.94 -5.07
C ASP A 204 -14.90 2.29 -6.34
N ARG A 205 -15.46 3.12 -7.22
CA ARG A 205 -15.91 2.66 -8.52
C ARG A 205 -14.75 2.69 -9.52
N GLY A 206 -14.74 1.76 -10.43
CA GLY A 206 -13.75 1.71 -11.49
C GLY A 206 -12.99 0.40 -11.48
N ARG A 207 -11.93 0.35 -12.27
CA ARG A 207 -11.03 -0.80 -12.37
C ARG A 207 -9.68 -0.47 -11.80
N PRO A 208 -8.96 -1.45 -11.26
CA PRO A 208 -7.54 -1.31 -10.98
C PRO A 208 -6.77 -0.87 -12.24
N ILE A 209 -5.81 0.01 -12.06
CA ILE A 209 -4.90 0.46 -13.10
C ILE A 209 -3.49 0.21 -12.62
N PHE A 210 -2.76 -0.64 -13.34
CA PHE A 210 -1.37 -0.97 -13.06
C PHE A 210 -0.46 -0.15 -13.97
N ARG A 211 0.48 0.59 -13.38
CA ARG A 211 1.43 1.41 -14.14
C ARG A 211 2.86 1.07 -13.78
N GLY A 212 3.74 1.21 -14.74
CA GLY A 212 5.18 1.05 -14.57
C GLY A 212 5.94 2.35 -14.72
N ILE A 213 7.04 2.47 -13.98
CA ILE A 213 8.10 3.45 -14.22
C ILE A 213 9.33 2.66 -14.68
N PHE A 214 9.85 2.98 -15.85
CA PHE A 214 10.96 2.25 -16.45
C PHE A 214 12.26 3.07 -16.46
N GLU A 215 13.36 2.37 -16.38
CA GLU A 215 14.69 2.98 -16.52
C GLU A 215 14.80 3.67 -17.88
N ASN A 216 15.30 4.91 -17.89
CA ASN A 216 15.38 5.77 -19.05
C ASN A 216 14.05 5.98 -19.82
N ASN A 217 12.91 5.78 -19.15
CA ASN A 217 11.57 5.82 -19.75
C ASN A 217 11.37 4.85 -20.92
N ASP A 218 12.14 3.78 -20.99
CA ASP A 218 12.06 2.76 -22.02
C ASP A 218 11.42 1.48 -21.47
N PRO A 219 10.21 1.09 -21.89
CA PRO A 219 9.55 -0.13 -21.43
C PRO A 219 10.30 -1.44 -21.73
N LYS A 220 11.38 -1.39 -22.51
CA LYS A 220 12.27 -2.53 -22.77
C LYS A 220 13.38 -2.66 -21.73
N GLN A 221 13.55 -1.66 -20.88
CA GLN A 221 14.53 -1.65 -19.81
C GLN A 221 13.89 -2.08 -18.47
N ARG A 222 14.68 -2.04 -17.41
CA ARG A 222 14.25 -2.45 -16.09
C ARG A 222 13.06 -1.64 -15.60
N LEU A 223 12.04 -2.31 -15.09
CA LEU A 223 10.94 -1.69 -14.37
C LEU A 223 11.46 -1.27 -12.98
N LEU A 224 11.45 0.02 -12.70
CA LEU A 224 11.89 0.61 -11.44
C LEU A 224 10.82 0.51 -10.36
N ALA A 225 9.55 0.64 -10.75
CA ALA A 225 8.44 0.59 -9.84
C ALA A 225 7.17 0.10 -10.54
N ILE A 226 6.34 -0.63 -9.80
CA ILE A 226 4.95 -0.92 -10.12
C ILE A 226 4.05 -0.03 -9.28
N ILE A 227 2.98 0.48 -9.87
CA ILE A 227 2.01 1.37 -9.25
C ILE A 227 0.64 0.74 -9.39
N ASN A 228 0.04 0.37 -8.26
CA ASN A 228 -1.31 -0.16 -8.16
C ASN A 228 -2.27 1.00 -7.85
N PHE A 229 -2.78 1.63 -8.88
CA PHE A 229 -3.71 2.74 -8.75
C PHE A 229 -5.16 2.25 -8.78
N ASN A 230 -6.01 2.86 -7.98
CA ASN A 230 -7.42 2.53 -7.82
C ASN A 230 -7.65 1.08 -7.37
N THR A 231 -6.76 0.56 -6.54
CA THR A 231 -6.86 -0.74 -5.87
C THR A 231 -6.01 -0.75 -4.61
N ASP A 232 -6.27 -1.71 -3.74
CA ASP A 232 -5.51 -2.00 -2.52
C ASP A 232 -5.17 -3.49 -2.54
N VAL A 233 -3.99 -3.83 -3.06
CA VAL A 233 -3.56 -5.22 -3.18
C VAL A 233 -3.25 -5.81 -1.81
N SER A 234 -2.76 -5.00 -0.88
CA SER A 234 -2.45 -5.43 0.48
C SER A 234 -3.69 -5.88 1.27
N ASN A 235 -4.84 -5.37 0.94
CA ASN A 235 -6.12 -5.74 1.54
C ASN A 235 -6.43 -7.23 1.35
N PHE A 236 -6.04 -7.78 0.20
CA PHE A 236 -6.21 -9.20 -0.11
C PHE A 236 -5.31 -10.09 0.75
N TRP A 237 -4.18 -9.55 1.22
CA TRP A 237 -3.28 -10.26 2.14
C TRP A 237 -3.74 -10.09 3.59
N GLU A 238 -4.07 -8.86 4.01
CA GLU A 238 -4.46 -8.52 5.38
C GLU A 238 -5.71 -9.28 5.82
N PHE A 239 -6.73 -9.30 4.98
CA PHE A 239 -8.04 -9.84 5.32
C PHE A 239 -8.31 -11.27 4.82
N SER A 240 -7.32 -11.94 4.25
CA SER A 240 -7.47 -13.29 3.67
C SER A 240 -8.00 -14.35 4.65
N ALA A 241 -7.66 -14.25 5.93
CA ALA A 241 -8.09 -15.20 6.97
C ALA A 241 -9.39 -14.79 7.68
N THR A 242 -9.98 -13.64 7.35
CA THR A 242 -11.12 -13.07 8.08
C THR A 242 -12.47 -13.41 7.48
N GLY A 243 -12.50 -13.87 6.22
CA GLY A 243 -13.72 -14.05 5.43
C GLY A 243 -14.32 -12.71 4.92
N PHE A 244 -13.64 -11.59 5.13
CA PHE A 244 -14.04 -10.29 4.59
C PHE A 244 -13.83 -10.22 3.07
N VAL A 245 -12.73 -10.81 2.61
CA VAL A 245 -12.40 -10.94 1.19
C VAL A 245 -12.69 -12.37 0.73
N PRO A 246 -13.35 -12.58 -0.43
CA PRO A 246 -13.49 -13.91 -1.03
C PRO A 246 -12.14 -14.59 -1.26
N VAL A 247 -12.11 -15.92 -1.11
CA VAL A 247 -10.87 -16.71 -1.22
C VAL A 247 -10.25 -16.57 -2.63
N GLU A 248 -11.08 -16.56 -3.65
CA GLU A 248 -10.65 -16.42 -5.04
C GLU A 248 -9.93 -15.09 -5.26
N GLU A 249 -10.46 -14.01 -4.72
CA GLU A 249 -9.86 -12.68 -4.82
C GLU A 249 -8.59 -12.56 -4.00
N SER A 250 -8.56 -13.13 -2.79
CA SER A 250 -7.34 -13.21 -1.98
C SER A 250 -6.24 -13.98 -2.71
N ASN A 251 -6.58 -15.07 -3.40
CA ASN A 251 -5.62 -15.84 -4.19
C ASN A 251 -5.01 -15.00 -5.31
N GLU A 252 -5.81 -14.20 -6.02
CA GLU A 252 -5.28 -13.30 -7.07
C GLU A 252 -4.39 -12.20 -6.47
N GLY A 253 -4.78 -11.62 -5.34
CA GLY A 253 -3.94 -10.68 -4.60
C GLY A 253 -2.60 -11.29 -4.17
N TYR A 254 -2.59 -12.53 -3.69
CA TYR A 254 -1.35 -13.25 -3.35
C TYR A 254 -0.49 -13.54 -4.59
N LYS A 255 -1.09 -13.94 -5.71
CA LYS A 255 -0.34 -14.14 -6.97
C LYS A 255 0.35 -12.84 -7.41
N LEU A 256 -0.34 -11.69 -7.33
CA LEU A 256 0.26 -10.40 -7.61
C LEU A 256 1.44 -10.11 -6.67
N GLY A 257 1.25 -10.25 -5.37
CA GLY A 257 2.32 -10.01 -4.38
C GLY A 257 3.54 -10.89 -4.63
N VAL A 258 3.34 -12.19 -4.85
CA VAL A 258 4.44 -13.12 -5.17
C VAL A 258 5.14 -12.73 -6.47
N ASN A 259 4.38 -12.41 -7.52
CA ASN A 259 4.94 -11.98 -8.80
C ASN A 259 5.78 -10.70 -8.66
N TYR A 260 5.31 -9.72 -7.94
CA TYR A 260 6.04 -8.47 -7.72
C TYR A 260 7.36 -8.71 -6.98
N LEU A 261 7.31 -9.52 -5.91
CA LEU A 261 8.51 -9.84 -5.15
C LEU A 261 9.50 -10.65 -5.99
N MET A 262 9.03 -11.67 -6.72
CA MET A 262 9.88 -12.47 -7.60
C MET A 262 10.48 -11.62 -8.73
N TYR A 263 9.68 -10.72 -9.33
CA TYR A 263 10.20 -9.79 -10.34
C TYR A 263 11.32 -8.92 -9.78
N GLY A 264 11.07 -8.24 -8.67
CA GLY A 264 12.06 -7.34 -8.06
C GLY A 264 13.30 -8.03 -7.51
N LEU A 265 13.24 -9.34 -7.24
CA LEU A 265 14.40 -10.15 -6.82
C LEU A 265 15.23 -10.67 -8.00
N THR A 266 14.70 -10.69 -9.22
CA THR A 266 15.33 -11.36 -10.37
C THR A 266 15.68 -10.41 -11.52
N HIS A 267 15.25 -9.17 -11.48
CA HIS A 267 15.45 -8.13 -12.50
C HIS A 267 16.05 -6.87 -11.91
#